data_d150c391f773cf3dce66ba7dcf829f35
#
_entry.id   d150c391f773cf3dce66ba7dcf829f35
#
_cell.length_a   1.000
_cell.length_b   1.000
_cell.length_c   1.000
_cell.angle_alpha   90.00
_cell.angle_beta   90.00
_cell.angle_gamma   90.00
#
_symmetry.space_group_name_H-M   'P 1'
#
loop_
_entity.id
_entity.type
_entity.pdbx_description
1 polymer ?
#
loop_
_entity_poly.entity_id
_entity_poly.type
_entity_poly.pdbx_seq_one_letter_code
_entity_poly.pdbx_strand_id
1 'polypeptide(L)'
;QILITFAPKTLTMTIREWIRDREIGGFPTFSVDDVRQTFPDYSEQVIKNELFRLSTQGILCPVYKGFYVIIPPQYAAKRMVPPIYYIDQLMSYLNKPYYISLLNAAEILGAAHQRPQKFSVMTIFPKSSVSSSKNNSLVWGYRKEIPSDFLLFKNSETGVIYYSNAELTAI
;
A
#
# COMPACT_ATOMS: atom_id res chain seq x y z
N GLN A 1 -22.51 48.47 -23.64
CA GLN A 1 -21.54 48.08 -22.61
C GLN A 1 -21.76 46.60 -22.34
N ILE A 2 -20.90 45.73 -22.97
CA ILE A 2 -21.00 44.28 -22.86
C ILE A 2 -20.24 43.87 -21.60
N LEU A 3 -20.95 43.50 -20.55
CA LEU A 3 -20.38 42.84 -19.36
C LEU A 3 -19.97 41.41 -19.71
N ILE A 4 -18.68 41.22 -19.97
CA ILE A 4 -18.11 39.87 -20.05
C ILE A 4 -17.95 39.35 -18.62
N THR A 5 -18.92 38.55 -18.17
CA THR A 5 -18.82 37.85 -16.92
C THR A 5 -17.82 36.70 -17.12
N PHE A 6 -16.59 36.86 -16.68
CA PHE A 6 -15.65 35.77 -16.49
C PHE A 6 -16.14 34.94 -15.31
N ALA A 7 -16.88 33.87 -15.59
CA ALA A 7 -17.08 32.83 -14.61
C ALA A 7 -15.70 32.26 -14.25
N PRO A 8 -15.32 32.11 -12.97
CA PRO A 8 -14.08 31.46 -12.61
C PRO A 8 -14.16 30.03 -13.12
N LYS A 9 -13.24 29.65 -14.01
CA LYS A 9 -13.03 28.28 -14.43
C LYS A 9 -12.59 27.54 -13.18
N THR A 10 -13.54 26.89 -12.50
CA THR A 10 -13.24 25.97 -11.40
C THR A 10 -12.28 24.96 -11.99
N LEU A 11 -10.99 25.02 -11.65
CA LEU A 11 -10.03 24.02 -12.03
C LEU A 11 -10.50 22.71 -11.37
N THR A 12 -11.22 21.89 -12.12
CA THR A 12 -11.60 20.56 -11.68
C THR A 12 -10.32 19.74 -11.63
N MET A 13 -9.85 19.45 -10.40
CA MET A 13 -8.69 18.61 -10.14
C MET A 13 -8.88 17.25 -10.83
N THR A 14 -7.87 16.79 -11.53
CA THR A 14 -7.84 15.47 -12.15
C THR A 14 -7.38 14.41 -11.16
N ILE A 15 -7.69 13.11 -11.42
CA ILE A 15 -7.19 11.99 -10.59
C ILE A 15 -5.65 12.02 -10.53
N ARG A 16 -4.96 12.37 -11.61
CA ARG A 16 -3.49 12.48 -11.63
C ARG A 16 -2.98 13.59 -10.70
N GLU A 17 -3.60 14.74 -10.69
CA GLU A 17 -3.24 15.86 -9.81
C GLU A 17 -3.49 15.49 -8.36
N TRP A 18 -4.63 14.86 -8.06
CA TRP A 18 -4.95 14.37 -6.73
C TRP A 18 -3.92 13.35 -6.21
N ILE A 19 -3.47 12.41 -7.04
CA ILE A 19 -2.42 11.45 -6.68
C ILE A 19 -1.10 12.18 -6.38
N ARG A 20 -0.74 13.18 -7.19
CA ARG A 20 0.45 13.98 -6.94
C ARG A 20 0.37 14.76 -5.63
N ASP A 21 -0.79 15.33 -5.32
CA ASP A 21 -1.00 16.05 -4.06
C ASP A 21 -0.91 15.10 -2.85
N ARG A 22 -1.40 13.87 -2.98
CA ARG A 22 -1.23 12.83 -1.96
C ARG A 22 0.23 12.46 -1.75
N GLU A 23 0.99 12.30 -2.82
CA GLU A 23 2.43 12.04 -2.76
C GLU A 23 3.16 13.16 -2.00
N ILE A 24 2.90 14.40 -2.36
CA ILE A 24 3.48 15.59 -1.70
C ILE A 24 3.07 15.66 -0.23
N GLY A 25 1.81 15.32 0.07
CA GLY A 25 1.26 15.29 1.43
C GLY A 25 1.76 14.12 2.30
N GLY A 26 2.57 13.20 1.75
CA GLY A 26 3.08 12.04 2.49
C GLY A 26 2.08 10.89 2.65
N PHE A 27 1.05 10.83 1.79
CA PHE A 27 0.06 9.75 1.73
C PHE A 27 0.34 8.78 0.58
N PRO A 28 1.24 7.81 0.75
CA PRO A 28 1.76 7.00 -0.34
C PRO A 28 0.79 5.95 -0.86
N THR A 29 -0.35 5.76 -0.21
CA THR A 29 -1.32 4.72 -0.55
C THR A 29 -2.74 5.27 -0.62
N PHE A 30 -3.60 4.60 -1.36
CA PHE A 30 -5.03 4.90 -1.41
C PHE A 30 -5.84 3.69 -1.92
N SER A 31 -7.14 3.71 -1.66
CA SER A 31 -8.11 2.75 -2.19
C SER A 31 -8.88 3.33 -3.38
N VAL A 32 -9.52 2.46 -4.16
CA VAL A 32 -10.47 2.91 -5.20
C VAL A 32 -11.63 3.69 -4.58
N ASP A 33 -12.02 3.35 -3.35
CA ASP A 33 -13.11 4.05 -2.66
C ASP A 33 -12.73 5.49 -2.31
N ASP A 34 -11.46 5.76 -1.98
CA ASP A 34 -10.98 7.13 -1.79
C ASP A 34 -11.11 7.95 -3.07
N VAL A 35 -10.82 7.34 -4.23
CA VAL A 35 -10.98 7.99 -5.54
C VAL A 35 -12.45 8.26 -5.83
N ARG A 36 -13.36 7.31 -5.57
CA ARG A 36 -14.80 7.47 -5.75
C ARG A 36 -15.38 8.61 -4.91
N GLN A 37 -14.95 8.68 -3.66
CA GLN A 37 -15.38 9.74 -2.73
C GLN A 37 -14.90 11.12 -3.18
N THR A 38 -13.69 11.19 -3.72
CA THR A 38 -13.11 12.46 -4.18
C THR A 38 -13.70 12.91 -5.53
N PHE A 39 -14.04 11.94 -6.41
CA PHE A 39 -14.53 12.19 -7.77
C PHE A 39 -15.91 11.54 -7.99
N PRO A 40 -16.94 11.97 -7.30
CA PRO A 40 -18.29 11.37 -7.38
C PRO A 40 -18.93 11.48 -8.77
N ASP A 41 -18.52 12.46 -9.56
CA ASP A 41 -19.04 12.69 -10.91
C ASP A 41 -18.38 11.78 -11.98
N TYR A 42 -17.30 11.05 -11.61
CA TYR A 42 -16.63 10.15 -12.54
C TYR A 42 -17.27 8.78 -12.51
N SER A 43 -17.54 8.23 -13.70
CA SER A 43 -18.04 6.85 -13.80
C SER A 43 -16.97 5.84 -13.36
N GLU A 44 -17.42 4.69 -12.87
CA GLU A 44 -16.56 3.55 -12.52
C GLU A 44 -15.56 3.18 -13.63
N GLN A 45 -16.00 3.26 -14.88
CA GLN A 45 -15.17 2.94 -16.03
C GLN A 45 -14.06 3.98 -16.24
N VAL A 46 -14.38 5.26 -16.04
CA VAL A 46 -13.40 6.35 -16.14
C VAL A 46 -12.33 6.19 -15.05
N ILE A 47 -12.74 5.93 -13.80
CA ILE A 47 -11.82 5.69 -12.69
C ILE A 47 -10.90 4.49 -12.99
N LYS A 48 -11.47 3.35 -13.39
CA LYS A 48 -10.70 2.14 -13.72
C LYS A 48 -9.70 2.38 -14.85
N ASN A 49 -10.11 3.02 -15.92
CA ASN A 49 -9.26 3.29 -17.07
C ASN A 49 -8.10 4.20 -16.68
N GLU A 50 -8.36 5.25 -15.88
CA GLU A 50 -7.33 6.17 -15.43
C GLU A 50 -6.33 5.49 -14.49
N LEU A 51 -6.80 4.72 -13.50
CA LEU A 51 -5.92 3.97 -12.59
C LEU A 51 -5.08 2.92 -13.34
N PHE A 52 -5.67 2.25 -14.33
CA PHE A 52 -4.93 1.32 -15.21
C PHE A 52 -3.86 2.04 -16.00
N ARG A 53 -4.19 3.18 -16.61
CA ARG A 53 -3.24 4.01 -17.38
C ARG A 53 -2.06 4.47 -16.51
N LEU A 54 -2.34 4.98 -15.31
CA LEU A 54 -1.32 5.42 -14.36
C LEU A 54 -0.43 4.26 -13.87
N SER A 55 -1.00 3.08 -13.69
CA SER A 55 -0.24 1.86 -13.35
C SER A 55 0.67 1.43 -14.50
N THR A 56 0.19 1.49 -15.74
CA THR A 56 1.00 1.18 -16.94
C THR A 56 2.17 2.17 -17.10
N GLN A 57 1.95 3.43 -16.74
CA GLN A 57 2.99 4.46 -16.74
C GLN A 57 4.01 4.32 -15.61
N GLY A 58 3.79 3.41 -14.65
CA GLY A 58 4.68 3.21 -13.51
C GLY A 58 4.57 4.29 -12.45
N ILE A 59 3.44 5.00 -12.39
CA ILE A 59 3.11 5.95 -11.33
C ILE A 59 2.47 5.23 -10.15
N LEU A 60 1.65 4.21 -10.43
CA LEU A 60 0.96 3.42 -9.43
C LEU A 60 1.38 1.95 -9.48
N CYS A 61 1.42 1.31 -8.32
CA CYS A 61 1.58 -0.12 -8.15
C CYS A 61 0.30 -0.70 -7.52
N PRO A 62 -0.50 -1.50 -8.25
CA PRO A 62 -1.62 -2.22 -7.67
C PRO A 62 -1.07 -3.39 -6.85
N VAL A 63 -1.16 -3.30 -5.52
CA VAL A 63 -0.62 -4.33 -4.60
C VAL A 63 -1.70 -5.27 -4.07
N TYR A 64 -2.96 -4.83 -4.11
CA TYR A 64 -4.13 -5.61 -3.73
C TYR A 64 -5.35 -5.14 -4.53
N LYS A 65 -6.42 -5.95 -4.57
CA LYS A 65 -7.68 -5.58 -5.24
C LYS A 65 -8.23 -4.27 -4.66
N GLY A 66 -8.28 -3.25 -5.48
CA GLY A 66 -8.78 -1.93 -5.08
C GLY A 66 -7.83 -1.11 -4.19
N PHE A 67 -6.58 -1.55 -3.99
CA PHE A 67 -5.59 -0.83 -3.20
C PHE A 67 -4.30 -0.58 -3.98
N TYR A 68 -3.85 0.66 -3.99
CA TYR A 68 -2.76 1.16 -4.80
C TYR A 68 -1.68 1.84 -3.95
N VAL A 69 -0.44 1.69 -4.40
CA VAL A 69 0.72 2.42 -3.86
C VAL A 69 1.21 3.39 -4.92
N ILE A 70 1.45 4.63 -4.55
CA ILE A 70 2.13 5.62 -5.39
C ILE A 70 3.61 5.23 -5.40
N ILE A 71 4.20 5.07 -6.59
CA ILE A 71 5.59 4.62 -6.71
C ILE A 71 6.52 5.82 -6.49
N PRO A 72 7.28 5.86 -5.37
CA PRO A 72 8.20 6.95 -5.13
C PRO A 72 9.35 6.96 -6.15
N PRO A 73 10.00 8.10 -6.40
CA PRO A 73 11.07 8.23 -7.40
C PRO A 73 12.20 7.20 -7.26
N GLN A 74 12.58 6.84 -6.04
CA GLN A 74 13.64 5.85 -5.78
C GLN A 74 13.30 4.43 -6.26
N TYR A 75 12.01 4.13 -6.46
CA TYR A 75 11.53 2.83 -6.95
C TYR A 75 11.01 2.87 -8.39
N ALA A 76 11.02 4.05 -9.03
CA ALA A 76 10.46 4.25 -10.37
C ALA A 76 11.10 3.34 -11.43
N ALA A 77 12.42 3.14 -11.37
CA ALA A 77 13.14 2.29 -12.32
C ALA A 77 12.71 0.80 -12.25
N LYS A 78 12.42 0.31 -11.05
CA LYS A 78 11.99 -1.08 -10.83
C LYS A 78 10.48 -1.26 -10.96
N ARG A 79 9.70 -0.18 -10.92
CA ARG A 79 8.23 -0.17 -10.90
C ARG A 79 7.63 -1.08 -9.83
N MET A 80 8.38 -1.29 -8.75
CA MET A 80 8.01 -2.19 -7.65
C MET A 80 8.42 -1.56 -6.32
N VAL A 81 7.46 -1.46 -5.40
CA VAL A 81 7.66 -0.91 -4.07
C VAL A 81 7.83 -2.04 -3.07
N PRO A 82 8.85 -2.01 -2.19
CA PRO A 82 9.02 -3.03 -1.16
C PRO A 82 7.79 -3.12 -0.24
N PRO A 83 7.34 -4.33 0.15
CA PRO A 83 6.16 -4.49 1.00
C PRO A 83 6.25 -3.74 2.34
N ILE A 84 7.43 -3.61 2.91
CA ILE A 84 7.64 -2.86 4.15
C ILE A 84 7.17 -1.40 4.06
N TYR A 85 7.12 -0.85 2.84
CA TYR A 85 6.69 0.52 2.58
C TYR A 85 5.17 0.73 2.69
N TYR A 86 4.36 -0.31 2.49
CA TYR A 86 2.90 -0.18 2.41
C TYR A 86 2.12 -1.21 3.25
N ILE A 87 2.80 -2.14 3.91
CA ILE A 87 2.12 -3.27 4.57
C ILE A 87 1.17 -2.81 5.66
N ASP A 88 1.53 -1.81 6.45
CA ASP A 88 0.69 -1.31 7.53
C ASP A 88 -0.61 -0.70 7.00
N GLN A 89 -0.52 0.14 5.96
CA GLN A 89 -1.67 0.74 5.31
C GLN A 89 -2.55 -0.31 4.62
N LEU A 90 -1.93 -1.32 3.99
CA LEU A 90 -2.66 -2.43 3.39
C LEU A 90 -3.44 -3.22 4.44
N MET A 91 -2.83 -3.52 5.58
CA MET A 91 -3.48 -4.28 6.64
C MET A 91 -4.58 -3.46 7.33
N SER A 92 -4.39 -2.16 7.46
CA SER A 92 -5.43 -1.22 7.89
C SER A 92 -6.61 -1.20 6.91
N TYR A 93 -6.35 -1.15 5.60
CA TYR A 93 -7.38 -1.25 4.56
C TYR A 93 -8.16 -2.58 4.64
N LEU A 94 -7.48 -3.68 4.94
CA LEU A 94 -8.09 -5.01 5.11
C LEU A 94 -8.80 -5.18 6.47
N ASN A 95 -8.65 -4.21 7.37
CA ASN A 95 -9.13 -4.26 8.76
C ASN A 95 -8.68 -5.55 9.46
N LYS A 96 -7.37 -5.87 9.34
CA LYS A 96 -6.78 -7.07 9.92
C LYS A 96 -5.52 -6.77 10.72
N PRO A 97 -5.38 -7.32 11.92
CA PRO A 97 -4.11 -7.28 12.64
C PRO A 97 -3.09 -8.15 11.92
N TYR A 98 -1.81 -7.77 12.04
CA TYR A 98 -0.72 -8.47 11.37
C TYR A 98 0.60 -8.34 12.13
N TYR A 99 1.56 -9.16 11.73
CA TYR A 99 2.98 -8.94 12.00
C TYR A 99 3.86 -9.50 10.88
N ILE A 100 5.03 -8.89 10.72
CA ILE A 100 6.08 -9.40 9.84
C ILE A 100 6.77 -10.56 10.54
N SER A 101 6.97 -11.67 9.84
CA SER A 101 7.42 -12.94 10.43
C SER A 101 8.63 -13.53 9.73
N LEU A 102 9.15 -14.61 10.28
CA LEU A 102 10.21 -15.43 9.71
C LEU A 102 11.47 -14.61 9.37
N LEU A 103 12.07 -14.87 8.20
CA LEU A 103 13.32 -14.24 7.78
C LEU A 103 13.25 -12.71 7.69
N ASN A 104 12.06 -12.14 7.44
CA ASN A 104 11.91 -10.69 7.40
C ASN A 104 11.96 -10.07 8.79
N ALA A 105 11.40 -10.74 9.80
CA ALA A 105 11.56 -10.34 11.19
C ALA A 105 13.01 -10.49 11.65
N ALA A 106 13.68 -11.59 11.28
CA ALA A 106 15.09 -11.79 11.54
C ALA A 106 15.98 -10.71 10.89
N GLU A 107 15.65 -10.28 9.66
CA GLU A 107 16.33 -9.15 9.00
C GLU A 107 16.16 -7.85 9.79
N ILE A 108 14.95 -7.55 10.25
CA ILE A 108 14.65 -6.36 11.06
C ILE A 108 15.41 -6.39 12.39
N LEU A 109 15.54 -7.58 12.99
CA LEU A 109 16.30 -7.81 14.23
C LEU A 109 17.82 -7.81 14.02
N GLY A 110 18.30 -7.74 12.77
CA GLY A 110 19.73 -7.80 12.46
C GLY A 110 20.35 -9.21 12.55
N ALA A 111 19.52 -10.25 12.62
CA ALA A 111 19.93 -11.66 12.75
C ALA A 111 20.02 -12.42 11.41
N ALA A 112 19.55 -11.83 10.30
CA ALA A 112 19.58 -12.47 9.00
C ALA A 112 20.85 -12.10 8.24
N HIS A 113 21.59 -13.12 7.74
CA HIS A 113 22.76 -12.93 6.89
C HIS A 113 22.43 -12.67 5.41
N GLN A 114 21.21 -12.99 4.98
CA GLN A 114 20.76 -12.82 3.61
C GLN A 114 19.41 -12.07 3.56
N ARG A 115 19.27 -11.23 2.57
CA ARG A 115 18.01 -10.52 2.33
C ARG A 115 16.94 -11.48 1.81
N PRO A 116 15.78 -11.63 2.48
CA PRO A 116 14.72 -12.50 2.02
C PRO A 116 14.17 -12.05 0.65
N GLN A 117 13.97 -13.01 -0.25
CA GLN A 117 13.35 -12.73 -1.56
C GLN A 117 11.82 -12.56 -1.46
N LYS A 118 11.23 -13.14 -0.42
CA LYS A 118 9.79 -13.10 -0.15
C LYS A 118 9.54 -12.35 1.15
N PHE A 119 8.45 -11.61 1.21
CA PHE A 119 8.05 -10.87 2.39
C PHE A 119 6.91 -11.58 3.10
N SER A 120 7.20 -12.10 4.30
CA SER A 120 6.29 -12.96 5.06
C SER A 120 5.47 -12.14 6.06
N VAL A 121 4.15 -12.23 5.93
CA VAL A 121 3.19 -11.54 6.80
C VAL A 121 2.26 -12.56 7.42
N MET A 122 2.14 -12.53 8.75
CA MET A 122 1.16 -13.31 9.49
C MET A 122 -0.04 -12.44 9.82
N THR A 123 -1.23 -13.03 9.65
CA THR A 123 -2.52 -12.38 9.98
C THR A 123 -3.53 -13.41 10.45
N ILE A 124 -4.76 -12.98 10.71
CA ILE A 124 -5.86 -13.86 11.18
C ILE A 124 -6.76 -14.33 10.04
N PHE A 125 -7.45 -15.44 10.27
CA PHE A 125 -8.54 -15.90 9.40
C PHE A 125 -9.70 -14.88 9.36
N PRO A 126 -10.56 -14.90 8.31
CA PRO A 126 -10.51 -15.75 7.12
C PRO A 126 -9.38 -15.36 6.19
N LYS A 127 -8.95 -16.32 5.34
CA LYS A 127 -7.98 -16.05 4.29
C LYS A 127 -8.51 -14.95 3.38
N SER A 128 -7.74 -13.89 3.23
CA SER A 128 -8.04 -12.89 2.20
C SER A 128 -7.81 -13.55 0.85
N SER A 129 -8.74 -13.35 -0.10
CA SER A 129 -8.55 -13.77 -1.49
C SER A 129 -7.53 -12.85 -2.16
N VAL A 130 -6.29 -12.97 -1.74
CA VAL A 130 -5.19 -12.20 -2.31
C VAL A 130 -4.80 -12.88 -3.60
N SER A 131 -5.25 -12.33 -4.70
CA SER A 131 -4.57 -12.54 -5.96
C SER A 131 -3.18 -11.94 -5.80
N SER A 132 -2.16 -12.77 -5.64
CA SER A 132 -0.79 -12.32 -5.75
C SER A 132 -0.62 -11.76 -7.16
N SER A 133 -0.59 -10.44 -7.29
CA SER A 133 -0.15 -9.86 -8.55
C SER A 133 1.26 -10.41 -8.81
N LYS A 134 1.60 -10.69 -10.07
CA LYS A 134 2.91 -11.27 -10.45
C LYS A 134 4.12 -10.48 -9.92
N ASN A 135 3.89 -9.28 -9.44
CA ASN A 135 4.91 -8.37 -8.90
C ASN A 135 4.92 -8.31 -7.35
N ASN A 136 4.13 -9.15 -6.66
CA ASN A 136 4.02 -9.06 -5.22
C ASN A 136 4.76 -10.22 -4.55
N SER A 137 5.83 -9.90 -3.84
CA SER A 137 6.64 -10.87 -3.09
C SER A 137 6.03 -11.25 -1.73
N LEU A 138 4.76 -10.87 -1.46
CA LEU A 138 4.08 -11.16 -0.20
C LEU A 138 3.73 -12.64 -0.06
N VAL A 139 4.09 -13.22 1.08
CA VAL A 139 3.67 -14.56 1.50
C VAL A 139 2.80 -14.42 2.74
N TRP A 140 1.60 -14.97 2.68
CA TRP A 140 0.62 -14.87 3.74
C TRP A 140 0.62 -16.12 4.61
N GLY A 141 0.84 -15.94 5.90
CA GLY A 141 0.58 -16.93 6.94
C GLY A 141 -0.70 -16.57 7.72
N TYR A 142 -1.35 -17.57 8.29
CA TYR A 142 -2.61 -17.37 9.00
C TYR A 142 -2.57 -18.04 10.36
N ARG A 143 -3.03 -17.33 11.39
CA ARG A 143 -3.22 -17.82 12.76
C ARG A 143 -4.65 -17.59 13.23
N LYS A 144 -5.05 -18.24 14.31
CA LYS A 144 -6.35 -18.00 14.96
C LYS A 144 -6.35 -16.62 15.64
N GLU A 145 -5.24 -16.27 16.27
CA GLU A 145 -5.04 -15.00 16.98
C GLU A 145 -3.61 -14.51 16.83
N ILE A 146 -3.41 -13.22 17.04
CA ILE A 146 -2.09 -12.58 17.02
C ILE A 146 -1.52 -12.55 18.43
N PRO A 147 -0.33 -13.13 18.69
CA PRO A 147 0.30 -13.13 20.00
C PRO A 147 0.94 -11.77 20.31
N SER A 148 0.15 -10.83 20.82
CA SER A 148 0.56 -9.44 21.07
C SER A 148 1.81 -9.31 21.94
N ASP A 149 1.98 -10.19 22.92
CA ASP A 149 3.08 -10.16 23.89
C ASP A 149 4.46 -10.46 23.27
N PHE A 150 4.47 -11.04 22.09
CA PHE A 150 5.67 -11.40 21.34
C PHE A 150 5.92 -10.50 20.12
N LEU A 151 5.19 -9.39 20.03
CA LEU A 151 5.35 -8.43 18.94
C LEU A 151 6.18 -7.23 19.36
N LEU A 152 7.04 -6.82 18.45
CA LEU A 152 7.76 -5.57 18.52
C LEU A 152 7.23 -4.62 17.44
N PHE A 153 7.53 -3.34 17.59
CA PHE A 153 7.18 -2.35 16.56
C PHE A 153 8.38 -1.49 16.21
N LYS A 154 8.37 -0.95 15.01
CA LYS A 154 9.39 -0.05 14.49
C LYS A 154 8.76 0.98 13.57
N ASN A 155 9.29 2.20 13.59
CA ASN A 155 8.94 3.21 12.60
C ASN A 155 9.53 2.82 11.24
N SER A 156 8.71 2.86 10.19
CA SER A 156 9.09 2.78 8.79
C SER A 156 8.98 4.17 8.14
N GLU A 157 9.33 4.27 6.87
CA GLU A 157 9.18 5.53 6.11
C GLU A 157 7.72 6.02 6.02
N THR A 158 6.76 5.12 6.17
CA THR A 158 5.34 5.40 5.92
C THR A 158 4.42 5.08 7.09
N GLY A 159 4.97 4.73 8.25
CA GLY A 159 4.18 4.42 9.45
C GLY A 159 4.86 3.42 10.36
N VAL A 160 4.10 2.87 11.29
CA VAL A 160 4.58 1.86 12.24
C VAL A 160 4.36 0.47 11.68
N ILE A 161 5.38 -0.37 11.76
CA ILE A 161 5.28 -1.78 11.38
C ILE A 161 5.43 -2.67 12.61
N TYR A 162 4.72 -3.79 12.62
CA TYR A 162 4.77 -4.81 13.66
C TYR A 162 5.53 -6.05 13.17
N TYR A 163 6.38 -6.60 14.01
CA TYR A 163 7.16 -7.80 13.67
C TYR A 163 7.35 -8.72 14.89
N SER A 164 7.59 -10.00 14.65
CA SER A 164 7.83 -10.97 15.71
C SER A 164 9.17 -10.71 16.41
N ASN A 165 9.19 -10.91 17.73
CA ASN A 165 10.45 -10.93 18.49
C ASN A 165 11.28 -12.18 18.14
N ALA A 166 12.46 -12.34 18.73
CA ALA A 166 13.36 -13.47 18.45
C ALA A 166 12.74 -14.82 18.81
N GLU A 167 11.98 -14.92 19.90
CA GLU A 167 11.34 -16.15 20.35
C GLU A 167 10.28 -16.62 19.37
N LEU A 168 9.38 -15.73 18.94
CA LEU A 168 8.33 -16.04 17.98
C LEU A 168 8.88 -16.24 16.55
N THR A 169 10.07 -15.69 16.26
CA THR A 169 10.73 -15.84 14.95
C THR A 169 11.42 -17.20 14.83
N ALA A 170 11.88 -17.79 15.94
CA ALA A 170 12.62 -19.04 15.97
C ALA A 170 11.73 -20.29 15.90
N ILE A 171 10.42 -20.14 16.06
CA ILE A 171 9.41 -21.22 15.97
C ILE A 171 8.93 -21.35 14.51
#